data_6e65171d33217f0beec16adeb78f7c40
#
_entry.id   6e65171d33217f0beec16adeb78f7c40
#
_cell.length_a   1.000
_cell.length_b   1.000
_cell.length_c   1.000
_cell.angle_alpha   90.00
_cell.angle_beta   90.00
_cell.angle_gamma   90.00
#
_symmetry.space_group_name_H-M   'P 1'
#
loop_
_entity.id
_entity.type
_entity.pdbx_description
1 polymer ?
#
loop_
_entity_poly.entity_id
_entity_poly.type
_entity_poly.pdbx_seq_one_letter_code
_entity_poly.pdbx_strand_id
1 'polypeptide(L)'
;LEDNEWGYVRTKTPLMAKSDLYKISGHWDHYKEGMFVLGDEENDKEVLALRPMTCPFQYYCYKNTQKSYRDLPYRMSETSTLFRNEDSGEMHGLTRVRQFTISEGHLIIRPDQTNDELKGCLHLAQYCLGVLGVQDDVTYRLSKWDPNNKEKYLGDDEYWETTQDAIRNILVDQGVPFVEAEGEAAFYGPKIDIQAKNVYGKEDTMITIQLDCAIAE
;
A
#
# COMPACT_ATOMS: atom_id res chain seq x y z
N LEU A 1 15.77 -10.57 -5.31
CA LEU A 1 15.99 -10.03 -3.97
C LEU A 1 14.90 -10.53 -3.02
N GLU A 2 13.65 -10.06 -3.15
CA GLU A 2 12.54 -10.36 -2.25
C GLU A 2 12.32 -11.87 -2.06
N ASP A 3 12.24 -12.64 -3.15
CA ASP A 3 11.96 -14.07 -3.11
C ASP A 3 13.12 -14.88 -2.49
N ASN A 4 14.36 -14.54 -2.83
CA ASN A 4 15.52 -15.36 -2.48
C ASN A 4 16.17 -14.99 -1.13
N GLU A 5 16.09 -13.72 -0.74
CA GLU A 5 16.82 -13.21 0.43
C GLU A 5 15.88 -12.79 1.55
N TRP A 6 14.67 -12.32 1.21
CA TRP A 6 13.69 -11.80 2.17
C TRP A 6 12.50 -12.74 2.42
N GLY A 7 12.47 -13.89 1.75
CA GLY A 7 11.50 -14.96 2.00
C GLY A 7 10.09 -14.66 1.52
N TYR A 8 9.94 -13.85 0.48
CA TYR A 8 8.64 -13.59 -0.13
C TYR A 8 8.27 -14.70 -1.13
N VAL A 9 6.99 -14.99 -1.21
CA VAL A 9 6.40 -15.85 -2.25
C VAL A 9 5.97 -14.97 -3.42
N ARG A 10 6.58 -15.20 -4.58
CA ARG A 10 6.25 -14.45 -5.78
C ARG A 10 4.88 -14.82 -6.30
N THR A 11 4.05 -13.83 -6.54
CA THR A 11 2.72 -13.98 -7.16
C THR A 11 2.68 -13.32 -8.54
N LYS A 12 1.70 -13.72 -9.33
CA LYS A 12 1.32 -13.05 -10.57
C LYS A 12 -0.19 -13.13 -10.70
N THR A 13 -0.83 -12.02 -10.51
CA THR A 13 -2.29 -11.92 -10.46
C THR A 13 -2.84 -11.25 -11.74
N PRO A 14 -4.14 -11.44 -12.05
CA PRO A 14 -4.77 -10.85 -13.24
C PRO A 14 -4.71 -9.31 -13.23
N LEU A 15 -4.69 -8.71 -14.42
CA LEU A 15 -4.71 -7.25 -14.59
C LEU A 15 -6.12 -6.65 -14.46
N MET A 16 -7.14 -7.48 -14.47
CA MET A 16 -8.55 -7.10 -14.50
C MET A 16 -9.36 -8.07 -13.65
N ALA A 17 -10.38 -7.56 -13.00
CA ALA A 17 -11.34 -8.35 -12.24
C ALA A 17 -12.75 -7.78 -12.37
N LYS A 18 -13.73 -8.57 -11.93
CA LYS A 18 -15.11 -8.11 -11.75
C LYS A 18 -15.20 -7.05 -10.65
N SER A 19 -16.14 -6.15 -10.79
CA SER A 19 -16.43 -5.12 -9.78
C SER A 19 -16.65 -5.69 -8.38
N ASP A 20 -17.17 -6.92 -8.28
CA ASP A 20 -17.42 -7.59 -7.00
C ASP A 20 -16.18 -7.72 -6.13
N LEU A 21 -15.00 -7.99 -6.72
CA LEU A 21 -13.74 -8.05 -5.97
C LEU A 21 -13.42 -6.71 -5.29
N TYR A 22 -13.65 -5.62 -6.00
CA TYR A 22 -13.38 -4.27 -5.50
C TYR A 22 -14.46 -3.78 -4.53
N LYS A 23 -15.70 -4.28 -4.64
CA LYS A 23 -16.78 -4.04 -3.67
C LYS A 23 -16.46 -4.71 -2.32
N ILE A 24 -16.01 -5.96 -2.34
CA ILE A 24 -15.61 -6.70 -1.13
C ILE A 24 -14.48 -5.99 -0.38
N SER A 25 -13.51 -5.43 -1.11
CA SER A 25 -12.36 -4.74 -0.53
C SER A 25 -12.60 -3.25 -0.24
N GLY A 26 -13.81 -2.72 -0.45
CA GLY A 26 -14.17 -1.32 -0.25
C GLY A 26 -13.60 -0.34 -1.29
N HIS A 27 -12.76 -0.80 -2.20
CA HIS A 27 -12.17 0.08 -3.20
C HIS A 27 -13.18 0.62 -4.21
N TRP A 28 -14.28 -0.11 -4.46
CA TRP A 28 -15.32 0.36 -5.36
C TRP A 28 -16.00 1.62 -4.87
N ASP A 29 -16.25 1.71 -3.57
CA ASP A 29 -16.95 2.84 -2.96
C ASP A 29 -16.03 4.06 -2.74
N HIS A 30 -14.74 3.81 -2.46
CA HIS A 30 -13.79 4.87 -2.08
C HIS A 30 -12.84 5.30 -3.21
N TYR A 31 -12.72 4.53 -4.29
CA TYR A 31 -11.70 4.76 -5.34
C TYR A 31 -12.19 4.54 -6.77
N LYS A 32 -13.50 4.36 -7.01
CA LYS A 32 -14.06 4.04 -8.33
C LYS A 32 -13.68 5.06 -9.42
N GLU A 33 -13.69 6.35 -9.09
CA GLU A 33 -13.33 7.42 -10.03
C GLU A 33 -11.91 7.30 -10.58
N GLY A 34 -10.99 6.78 -9.76
CA GLY A 34 -9.61 6.49 -10.12
C GLY A 34 -9.41 5.18 -10.89
N MET A 35 -10.48 4.45 -11.24
CA MET A 35 -10.40 3.15 -11.92
C MET A 35 -10.83 3.24 -13.37
N PHE A 36 -10.19 2.46 -14.24
CA PHE A 36 -10.72 2.18 -15.58
C PHE A 36 -11.79 1.09 -15.47
N VAL A 37 -13.05 1.50 -15.55
CA VAL A 37 -14.21 0.62 -15.52
C VAL A 37 -14.62 0.24 -16.93
N LEU A 38 -14.92 -1.03 -17.16
CA LEU A 38 -15.33 -1.61 -18.42
C LEU A 38 -16.74 -2.17 -18.26
N GLY A 39 -17.69 -1.61 -19.00
CA GLY A 39 -19.11 -1.94 -18.90
C GLY A 39 -19.89 -0.88 -18.13
N ASP A 40 -21.19 -1.04 -18.12
CA ASP A 40 -22.18 -0.14 -17.51
C ASP A 40 -22.94 -0.89 -16.40
N GLU A 41 -22.87 -0.41 -15.16
CA GLU A 41 -23.52 -1.05 -14.01
C GLU A 41 -25.05 -1.15 -14.14
N GLU A 42 -25.66 -0.26 -14.92
CA GLU A 42 -27.11 -0.25 -15.08
C GLU A 42 -27.59 -1.21 -16.18
N ASN A 43 -26.75 -1.44 -17.19
CA ASN A 43 -27.15 -2.15 -18.40
C ASN A 43 -26.45 -3.50 -18.61
N ASP A 44 -25.29 -3.70 -18.03
CA ASP A 44 -24.47 -4.88 -18.22
C ASP A 44 -24.64 -5.90 -17.07
N LYS A 45 -24.65 -7.18 -17.43
CA LYS A 45 -24.68 -8.27 -16.45
C LYS A 45 -23.39 -8.39 -15.66
N GLU A 46 -22.30 -7.87 -16.20
CA GLU A 46 -20.97 -7.99 -15.63
C GLU A 46 -20.18 -6.72 -15.92
N VAL A 47 -19.67 -6.10 -14.88
CA VAL A 47 -18.80 -4.93 -14.94
C VAL A 47 -17.42 -5.34 -14.47
N LEU A 48 -16.44 -4.98 -15.26
CA LEU A 48 -15.02 -5.28 -15.01
C LEU A 48 -14.26 -3.98 -14.74
N ALA A 49 -13.11 -4.07 -14.07
CA ALA A 49 -12.21 -2.95 -13.97
C ALA A 49 -10.75 -3.39 -14.06
N LEU A 50 -9.92 -2.53 -14.64
CA LEU A 50 -8.47 -2.69 -14.58
C LEU A 50 -7.99 -2.38 -13.16
N ARG A 51 -7.02 -3.15 -12.68
CA ARG A 51 -6.56 -3.04 -11.29
C ARG A 51 -5.78 -1.75 -11.04
N PRO A 52 -6.19 -0.91 -10.08
CA PRO A 52 -5.42 0.25 -9.64
C PRO A 52 -4.38 -0.10 -8.56
N MET A 53 -4.48 -1.31 -7.97
CA MET A 53 -3.64 -1.90 -6.93
C MET A 53 -3.74 -3.42 -6.96
N THR A 54 -2.84 -4.12 -6.28
CA THR A 54 -2.78 -5.58 -6.27
C THR A 54 -3.38 -6.20 -5.00
N CYS A 55 -3.60 -5.41 -3.95
CA CYS A 55 -4.07 -5.87 -2.63
C CYS A 55 -5.24 -6.86 -2.70
N PRO A 56 -6.39 -6.56 -3.35
CA PRO A 56 -7.54 -7.47 -3.35
C PRO A 56 -7.22 -8.82 -3.99
N PHE A 57 -6.35 -8.84 -4.99
CA PHE A 57 -5.95 -10.07 -5.67
C PHE A 57 -5.07 -10.95 -4.80
N GLN A 58 -4.09 -10.37 -4.10
CA GLN A 58 -3.20 -11.12 -3.23
C GLN A 58 -3.94 -11.62 -1.98
N TYR A 59 -4.86 -10.84 -1.41
CA TYR A 59 -5.72 -11.31 -0.32
C TYR A 59 -6.60 -12.48 -0.76
N TYR A 60 -7.13 -12.43 -1.97
CA TYR A 60 -7.90 -13.54 -2.53
C TYR A 60 -7.04 -14.78 -2.77
N CYS A 61 -5.80 -14.62 -3.25
CA CYS A 61 -4.84 -15.72 -3.37
C CYS A 61 -4.53 -16.36 -2.01
N TYR A 62 -4.32 -15.55 -0.98
CA TYR A 62 -4.11 -16.03 0.38
C TYR A 62 -5.32 -16.79 0.91
N LYS A 63 -6.52 -16.21 0.80
CA LYS A 63 -7.79 -16.80 1.25
C LYS A 63 -8.11 -18.13 0.56
N ASN A 64 -7.70 -18.29 -0.70
CA ASN A 64 -7.97 -19.50 -1.49
C ASN A 64 -7.04 -20.69 -1.15
N THR A 65 -6.10 -20.51 -0.27
CA THR A 65 -5.22 -21.58 0.23
C THR A 65 -5.46 -21.80 1.72
N GLN A 66 -5.56 -23.09 2.11
CA GLN A 66 -5.71 -23.42 3.52
C GLN A 66 -4.43 -23.06 4.29
N LYS A 67 -4.55 -22.14 5.25
CA LYS A 67 -3.46 -21.63 6.07
C LYS A 67 -3.76 -21.82 7.55
N SER A 68 -2.70 -21.93 8.34
CA SER A 68 -2.72 -21.95 9.78
C SER A 68 -2.00 -20.72 10.32
N TYR A 69 -2.28 -20.34 11.57
CA TYR A 69 -1.51 -19.28 12.24
C TYR A 69 0.00 -19.56 12.32
N ARG A 70 0.40 -20.81 12.14
CA ARG A 70 1.82 -21.24 12.10
C ARG A 70 2.50 -20.91 10.78
N ASP A 71 1.71 -20.65 9.73
CA ASP A 71 2.22 -20.27 8.41
C ASP A 71 2.51 -18.76 8.31
N LEU A 72 2.22 -18.02 9.38
CA LEU A 72 2.46 -16.57 9.47
C LEU A 72 3.82 -16.27 10.12
N PRO A 73 4.53 -15.24 9.67
CA PRO A 73 4.14 -14.28 8.64
C PRO A 73 4.17 -14.88 7.24
N TYR A 74 3.16 -14.57 6.42
CA TYR A 74 3.12 -14.99 5.02
C TYR A 74 3.33 -13.77 4.12
N ARG A 75 4.48 -13.72 3.47
CA ARG A 75 4.92 -12.59 2.66
C ARG A 75 4.73 -12.90 1.18
N MET A 76 3.98 -12.08 0.47
CA MET A 76 3.76 -12.18 -0.98
C MET A 76 4.38 -10.97 -1.67
N SER A 77 5.01 -11.18 -2.83
CA SER A 77 5.53 -10.11 -3.67
C SER A 77 5.02 -10.22 -5.11
N GLU A 78 4.89 -9.09 -5.77
CA GLU A 78 4.55 -9.02 -7.18
C GLU A 78 5.16 -7.78 -7.84
N THR A 79 5.78 -7.97 -9.00
CA THR A 79 6.07 -6.86 -9.91
C THR A 79 4.80 -6.63 -10.72
N SER A 80 4.03 -5.61 -10.35
CA SER A 80 2.65 -5.40 -10.77
C SER A 80 2.53 -4.27 -11.77
N THR A 81 1.86 -4.53 -12.88
CA THR A 81 1.35 -3.47 -13.76
C THR A 81 0.01 -3.00 -13.24
N LEU A 82 -0.12 -1.71 -13.01
CA LEU A 82 -1.31 -1.05 -12.46
C LEU A 82 -1.85 0.01 -13.41
N PHE A 83 -3.13 0.32 -13.26
CA PHE A 83 -3.85 1.28 -14.10
C PHE A 83 -4.64 2.25 -13.23
N ARG A 84 -4.43 3.55 -13.42
CA ARG A 84 -5.18 4.59 -12.72
C ARG A 84 -5.73 5.58 -13.72
N ASN A 85 -7.01 5.87 -13.61
CA ASN A 85 -7.70 6.82 -14.47
C ASN A 85 -7.41 8.26 -14.01
N GLU A 86 -6.13 8.63 -14.12
CA GLU A 86 -5.67 9.97 -13.77
C GLU A 86 -6.28 11.01 -14.74
N ASP A 87 -6.72 12.12 -14.21
CA ASP A 87 -7.17 13.24 -15.03
C ASP A 87 -6.03 13.81 -15.89
N SER A 88 -6.36 14.33 -17.07
CA SER A 88 -5.36 14.86 -18.00
C SER A 88 -4.51 15.98 -17.40
N GLY A 89 -5.09 16.77 -16.49
CA GLY A 89 -4.40 17.84 -15.77
C GLY A 89 -3.48 17.38 -14.66
N GLU A 90 -3.62 16.14 -14.20
CA GLU A 90 -2.81 15.56 -13.14
C GLU A 90 -1.62 14.76 -13.68
N MET A 91 -1.68 14.34 -14.94
CA MET A 91 -0.57 13.59 -15.55
C MET A 91 0.68 14.45 -15.64
N HIS A 92 1.82 13.88 -15.21
CA HIS A 92 3.07 14.61 -15.13
C HIS A 92 4.27 13.74 -15.53
N GLY A 93 4.75 13.92 -16.75
CA GLY A 93 5.91 13.21 -17.30
C GLY A 93 5.77 11.68 -17.17
N LEU A 94 6.77 11.03 -16.58
CA LEU A 94 6.76 9.61 -16.24
C LEU A 94 6.40 9.36 -14.77
N THR A 95 6.24 10.42 -13.96
CA THR A 95 6.01 10.31 -12.51
C THR A 95 4.55 10.01 -12.20
N ARG A 96 3.61 10.58 -12.98
CA ARG A 96 2.18 10.33 -12.81
C ARG A 96 1.53 10.01 -14.15
N VAL A 97 1.30 8.72 -14.36
CA VAL A 97 0.81 8.14 -15.63
C VAL A 97 -0.36 7.19 -15.38
N ARG A 98 -1.11 6.88 -16.42
CA ARG A 98 -2.29 6.00 -16.34
C ARG A 98 -1.96 4.51 -16.28
N GLN A 99 -0.76 4.12 -16.70
CA GLN A 99 -0.24 2.76 -16.59
C GLN A 99 1.20 2.82 -16.09
N PHE A 100 1.51 2.07 -15.06
CA PHE A 100 2.84 2.00 -14.46
C PHE A 100 3.09 0.63 -13.85
N THR A 101 4.34 0.36 -13.52
CA THR A 101 4.74 -0.88 -12.86
C THR A 101 5.39 -0.55 -11.53
N ILE A 102 4.97 -1.26 -10.48
CA ILE A 102 5.58 -1.17 -9.16
C ILE A 102 6.06 -2.55 -8.70
N SER A 103 7.04 -2.59 -7.81
CA SER A 103 7.33 -3.75 -6.99
C SER A 103 6.60 -3.56 -5.67
N GLU A 104 5.70 -4.46 -5.35
CA GLU A 104 4.90 -4.39 -4.14
C GLU A 104 4.83 -5.74 -3.44
N GLY A 105 4.61 -5.72 -2.14
CA GLY A 105 4.42 -6.91 -1.34
C GLY A 105 3.31 -6.73 -0.32
N HIS A 106 2.62 -7.83 -0.01
CA HIS A 106 1.62 -7.90 1.06
C HIS A 106 2.03 -8.97 2.05
N LEU A 107 2.09 -8.57 3.30
CA LEU A 107 2.47 -9.42 4.41
C LEU A 107 1.24 -9.68 5.26
N ILE A 108 0.83 -10.94 5.34
CA ILE A 108 -0.23 -11.36 6.25
C ILE A 108 0.45 -11.81 7.54
N ILE A 109 0.13 -11.12 8.62
CA ILE A 109 0.84 -11.22 9.89
C ILE A 109 -0.13 -11.34 11.07
N ARG A 110 0.35 -11.81 12.20
CA ARG A 110 -0.36 -11.67 13.47
C ARG A 110 0.02 -10.34 14.16
N PRO A 111 -0.82 -9.82 15.04
CA PRO A 111 -0.51 -8.58 15.77
C PRO A 111 0.85 -8.62 16.51
N ASP A 112 1.23 -9.76 17.07
CA ASP A 112 2.52 -9.93 17.75
C ASP A 112 3.75 -9.92 16.83
N GLN A 113 3.54 -10.04 15.50
CA GLN A 113 4.60 -9.99 14.49
C GLN A 113 4.76 -8.60 13.87
N THR A 114 3.87 -7.66 14.14
CA THR A 114 3.82 -6.34 13.49
C THR A 114 5.15 -5.59 13.58
N ASN A 115 5.75 -5.55 14.75
CA ASN A 115 7.01 -4.82 14.95
C ASN A 115 8.16 -5.41 14.11
N ASP A 116 8.30 -6.72 14.08
CA ASP A 116 9.38 -7.37 13.36
C ASP A 116 9.20 -7.25 11.84
N GLU A 117 7.97 -7.39 11.36
CA GLU A 117 7.68 -7.27 9.93
C GLU A 117 7.78 -5.82 9.42
N LEU A 118 7.34 -4.82 10.20
CA LEU A 118 7.54 -3.41 9.86
C LEU A 118 9.03 -3.04 9.82
N LYS A 119 9.84 -3.55 10.77
CA LYS A 119 11.31 -3.40 10.73
C LYS A 119 11.89 -4.04 9.49
N GLY A 120 11.43 -5.25 9.13
CA GLY A 120 11.84 -5.93 7.92
C GLY A 120 11.54 -5.12 6.66
N CYS A 121 10.33 -4.56 6.54
CA CYS A 121 9.96 -3.68 5.43
C CYS A 121 10.83 -2.42 5.37
N LEU A 122 11.09 -1.79 6.52
CA LEU A 122 11.93 -0.61 6.60
C LEU A 122 13.38 -0.91 6.16
N HIS A 123 13.96 -2.02 6.63
CA HIS A 123 15.30 -2.44 6.22
C HIS A 123 15.37 -2.77 4.72
N LEU A 124 14.34 -3.42 4.15
CA LEU A 124 14.27 -3.68 2.71
C LEU A 124 14.24 -2.37 1.93
N ALA A 125 13.43 -1.41 2.36
CA ALA A 125 13.36 -0.08 1.75
C ALA A 125 14.73 0.63 1.80
N GLN A 126 15.37 0.65 2.95
CA GLN A 126 16.71 1.23 3.14
C GLN A 126 17.78 0.55 2.27
N TYR A 127 17.72 -0.77 2.17
CA TYR A 127 18.60 -1.53 1.29
C TYR A 127 18.42 -1.10 -0.19
N CYS A 128 17.17 -1.01 -0.66
CA CYS A 128 16.89 -0.58 -2.02
C CYS A 128 17.39 0.85 -2.30
N LEU A 129 17.14 1.77 -1.36
CA LEU A 129 17.62 3.15 -1.46
C LEU A 129 19.17 3.22 -1.49
N GLY A 130 19.82 2.39 -0.67
CA GLY A 130 21.28 2.27 -0.66
C GLY A 130 21.86 1.76 -1.98
N VAL A 131 21.22 0.74 -2.57
CA VAL A 131 21.63 0.21 -3.90
C VAL A 131 21.45 1.26 -4.99
N LEU A 132 20.41 2.09 -4.90
CA LEU A 132 20.17 3.20 -5.84
C LEU A 132 21.08 4.42 -5.56
N GLY A 133 21.74 4.48 -4.41
CA GLY A 133 22.59 5.59 -4.01
C GLY A 133 21.83 6.87 -3.63
N VAL A 134 20.58 6.76 -3.22
CA VAL A 134 19.71 7.91 -2.88
C VAL A 134 19.30 7.92 -1.41
N GLN A 135 19.90 7.09 -0.58
CA GLN A 135 19.55 6.92 0.83
C GLN A 135 19.69 8.21 1.66
N ASP A 136 20.60 9.11 1.28
CA ASP A 136 20.86 10.36 1.98
C ASP A 136 19.97 11.52 1.49
N ASP A 137 19.25 11.31 0.39
CA ASP A 137 18.39 12.32 -0.26
C ASP A 137 16.91 12.13 0.04
N VAL A 138 16.58 11.25 0.98
CA VAL A 138 15.19 10.94 1.31
C VAL A 138 14.78 11.46 2.69
N THR A 139 13.50 11.76 2.81
CA THR A 139 12.82 12.09 4.07
C THR A 139 11.77 11.03 4.38
N TYR A 140 11.65 10.66 5.64
CA TYR A 140 10.62 9.74 6.13
C TYR A 140 9.47 10.53 6.70
N ARG A 141 8.25 10.19 6.32
CA ARG A 141 7.04 10.83 6.80
C ARG A 141 6.09 9.78 7.36
N LEU A 142 5.70 9.94 8.62
CA LEU A 142 4.56 9.23 9.19
C LEU A 142 3.28 9.95 8.78
N SER A 143 2.56 9.36 7.86
CA SER A 143 1.28 9.87 7.36
C SER A 143 0.14 9.34 8.21
N LYS A 144 -0.51 10.27 8.92
CA LYS A 144 -1.54 10.01 9.92
C LYS A 144 -2.94 10.33 9.38
N TRP A 145 -3.94 9.79 10.03
CA TRP A 145 -5.32 10.17 9.75
C TRP A 145 -5.63 11.60 10.20
N ASP A 146 -6.76 12.13 9.76
CA ASP A 146 -7.31 13.39 10.25
C ASP A 146 -8.50 13.08 11.16
N PRO A 147 -8.38 13.28 12.49
CA PRO A 147 -9.46 13.01 13.44
C PRO A 147 -10.67 13.94 13.27
N ASN A 148 -10.54 15.02 12.51
CA ASN A 148 -11.63 15.93 12.18
C ASN A 148 -12.43 15.50 10.94
N ASN A 149 -11.93 14.52 10.18
CA ASN A 149 -12.54 14.01 8.95
C ASN A 149 -12.68 12.48 8.99
N LYS A 150 -13.29 11.96 10.04
CA LYS A 150 -13.40 10.52 10.31
C LYS A 150 -14.14 9.74 9.23
N GLU A 151 -15.05 10.39 8.51
CA GLU A 151 -15.83 9.75 7.44
C GLU A 151 -14.97 9.21 6.28
N LYS A 152 -13.75 9.75 6.12
CA LYS A 152 -12.79 9.31 5.11
C LYS A 152 -12.14 7.96 5.47
N TYR A 153 -12.19 7.53 6.72
CA TYR A 153 -11.34 6.48 7.26
C TYR A 153 -12.13 5.31 7.81
N LEU A 154 -11.60 4.10 7.65
CA LEU A 154 -12.12 2.88 8.27
C LEU A 154 -11.53 2.70 9.68
N GLY A 155 -12.25 1.95 10.53
CA GLY A 155 -11.83 1.72 11.91
C GLY A 155 -12.25 2.83 12.87
N ASP A 156 -11.95 2.65 14.14
CA ASP A 156 -12.25 3.59 15.21
C ASP A 156 -10.98 4.36 15.68
N ASP A 157 -11.16 5.27 16.62
CA ASP A 157 -10.09 6.10 17.17
C ASP A 157 -8.97 5.24 17.80
N GLU A 158 -9.32 4.20 18.55
CA GLU A 158 -8.37 3.31 19.22
C GLU A 158 -7.50 2.56 18.19
N TYR A 159 -8.12 2.10 17.11
CA TYR A 159 -7.42 1.49 15.99
C TYR A 159 -6.35 2.44 15.41
N TRP A 160 -6.75 3.68 15.11
CA TRP A 160 -5.85 4.66 14.50
C TRP A 160 -4.71 5.07 15.42
N GLU A 161 -4.99 5.32 16.69
CA GLU A 161 -3.96 5.67 17.68
C GLU A 161 -2.96 4.52 17.86
N THR A 162 -3.45 3.31 18.05
CA THR A 162 -2.60 2.12 18.24
C THR A 162 -1.70 1.84 17.05
N THR A 163 -2.25 1.91 15.83
CA THR A 163 -1.48 1.62 14.61
C THR A 163 -0.48 2.72 14.25
N GLN A 164 -0.83 3.98 14.48
CA GLN A 164 0.10 5.10 14.30
C GLN A 164 1.25 5.05 15.32
N ASP A 165 0.95 4.72 16.57
CA ASP A 165 1.97 4.57 17.62
C ASP A 165 2.91 3.39 17.32
N ALA A 166 2.39 2.29 16.79
CA ALA A 166 3.24 1.16 16.37
C ALA A 166 4.27 1.60 15.32
N ILE A 167 3.84 2.33 14.28
CA ILE A 167 4.75 2.86 13.26
C ILE A 167 5.73 3.88 13.85
N ARG A 168 5.24 4.82 14.67
CA ARG A 168 6.08 5.84 15.31
C ARG A 168 7.18 5.21 16.16
N ASN A 169 6.83 4.24 16.98
CA ASN A 169 7.77 3.56 17.86
C ASN A 169 8.87 2.84 17.06
N ILE A 170 8.54 2.24 15.94
CA ILE A 170 9.53 1.59 15.09
C ILE A 170 10.50 2.59 14.48
N LEU A 171 10.02 3.73 13.97
CA LEU A 171 10.89 4.77 13.43
C LEU A 171 11.84 5.31 14.50
N VAL A 172 11.34 5.52 15.73
CA VAL A 172 12.15 5.95 16.88
C VAL A 172 13.17 4.87 17.26
N ASP A 173 12.76 3.62 17.41
CA ASP A 173 13.63 2.50 17.79
C ASP A 173 14.74 2.24 16.78
N GLN A 174 14.46 2.48 15.50
CA GLN A 174 15.45 2.34 14.43
C GLN A 174 16.32 3.61 14.24
N GLY A 175 16.08 4.65 15.04
CA GLY A 175 16.81 5.91 14.97
C GLY A 175 16.62 6.66 13.63
N VAL A 176 15.49 6.44 12.96
CA VAL A 176 15.17 7.08 11.68
C VAL A 176 14.52 8.44 11.97
N PRO A 177 15.13 9.55 11.53
CA PRO A 177 14.49 10.86 11.62
C PRO A 177 13.28 10.94 10.69
N PHE A 178 12.14 11.41 11.20
CA PHE A 178 10.91 11.52 10.42
C PHE A 178 10.11 12.77 10.80
N VAL A 179 9.20 13.13 9.90
CA VAL A 179 8.17 14.15 10.13
C VAL A 179 6.79 13.48 10.19
N GLU A 180 5.85 14.12 10.87
CA GLU A 180 4.46 13.65 10.90
C GLU A 180 3.57 14.56 10.06
N ALA A 181 2.65 13.98 9.30
CA ALA A 181 1.67 14.71 8.50
C ALA A 181 0.25 14.15 8.74
N GLU A 182 -0.64 15.02 9.17
CA GLU A 182 -2.04 14.69 9.41
C GLU A 182 -2.84 14.76 8.10
N GLY A 183 -3.84 13.89 7.94
CA GLY A 183 -4.68 13.84 6.75
C GLY A 183 -4.10 13.08 5.55
N GLU A 184 -2.86 12.61 5.64
CA GLU A 184 -2.12 11.98 4.56
C GLU A 184 -2.18 10.43 4.57
N ALA A 185 -2.80 9.83 5.60
CA ALA A 185 -2.99 8.38 5.67
C ALA A 185 -3.89 7.84 4.56
N ALA A 186 -3.72 6.55 4.24
CA ALA A 186 -4.70 5.82 3.45
C ALA A 186 -6.01 5.68 4.24
N PHE A 187 -7.12 5.44 3.57
CA PHE A 187 -8.42 5.32 4.24
C PHE A 187 -8.49 4.10 5.20
N TYR A 188 -7.63 3.13 5.02
CA TYR A 188 -7.57 1.87 5.76
C TYR A 188 -6.42 1.77 6.78
N GLY A 189 -5.50 2.73 6.81
CA GLY A 189 -4.41 2.68 7.77
C GLY A 189 -3.32 3.73 7.58
N PRO A 190 -2.50 3.94 8.63
CA PRO A 190 -1.36 4.83 8.58
C PRO A 190 -0.22 4.25 7.74
N LYS A 191 0.69 5.12 7.32
CA LYS A 191 1.81 4.72 6.46
C LYS A 191 3.09 5.50 6.74
N ILE A 192 4.21 4.87 6.39
CA ILE A 192 5.50 5.55 6.23
C ILE A 192 5.63 5.86 4.74
N ASP A 193 5.69 7.12 4.39
CA ASP A 193 6.07 7.58 3.05
C ASP A 193 7.54 7.96 3.04
N ILE A 194 8.34 7.31 2.20
CA ILE A 194 9.74 7.66 1.97
C ILE A 194 9.79 8.53 0.71
N GLN A 195 10.15 9.79 0.89
CA GLN A 195 10.06 10.82 -0.12
C GLN A 195 11.44 11.29 -0.55
N ALA A 196 11.63 11.50 -1.84
CA ALA A 196 12.84 12.10 -2.40
C ALA A 196 12.51 13.44 -3.03
N LYS A 197 13.44 14.41 -2.93
CA LYS A 197 13.31 15.67 -3.65
C LYS A 197 13.70 15.50 -5.11
N ASN A 198 12.77 15.86 -5.99
CA ASN A 198 13.06 15.91 -7.41
C ASN A 198 13.90 17.14 -7.78
N VAL A 199 14.30 17.24 -9.04
CA VAL A 199 15.16 18.34 -9.56
C VAL A 199 14.54 19.74 -9.41
N TYR A 200 13.24 19.83 -9.17
CA TYR A 200 12.52 21.09 -8.92
C TYR A 200 12.35 21.38 -7.41
N GLY A 201 12.94 20.55 -6.54
CA GLY A 201 12.84 20.69 -5.09
C GLY A 201 11.50 20.22 -4.49
N LYS A 202 10.61 19.61 -5.30
CA LYS A 202 9.36 19.03 -4.84
C LYS A 202 9.59 17.60 -4.34
N GLU A 203 8.92 17.20 -3.27
CA GLU A 203 8.99 15.85 -2.73
C GLU A 203 8.05 14.92 -3.49
N ASP A 204 8.60 13.80 -3.97
CA ASP A 204 7.86 12.71 -4.59
C ASP A 204 8.03 11.45 -3.73
N THR A 205 6.95 10.70 -3.49
CA THR A 205 7.00 9.46 -2.71
C THR A 205 7.59 8.33 -3.57
N MET A 206 8.67 7.74 -3.11
CA MET A 206 9.35 6.62 -3.78
C MET A 206 8.89 5.27 -3.26
N ILE A 207 8.77 5.13 -1.94
CA ILE A 207 8.40 3.89 -1.26
C ILE A 207 7.36 4.22 -0.21
N THR A 208 6.37 3.34 -0.06
CA THR A 208 5.37 3.44 1.00
C THR A 208 5.28 2.12 1.74
N ILE A 209 5.31 2.16 3.08
CA ILE A 209 5.04 1.02 3.96
C ILE A 209 3.74 1.32 4.69
N GLN A 210 2.74 0.46 4.52
CA GLN A 210 1.37 0.67 5.03
C GLN A 210 1.01 -0.42 6.02
N LEU A 211 0.33 -0.03 7.09
CA LEU A 211 -0.25 -0.97 8.05
C LEU A 211 -1.77 -0.98 7.86
N ASP A 212 -2.30 -2.14 7.50
CA ASP A 212 -3.72 -2.36 7.26
C ASP A 212 -4.24 -3.42 8.22
N CYS A 213 -5.19 -3.05 9.06
CA CYS A 213 -5.92 -3.97 9.91
C CYS A 213 -7.44 -3.90 9.66
N ALA A 214 -7.89 -3.05 8.72
CA ALA A 214 -9.30 -2.79 8.48
C ALA A 214 -9.87 -3.57 7.30
N ILE A 215 -9.08 -3.78 6.22
CA ILE A 215 -9.56 -4.49 5.02
C ILE A 215 -9.25 -6.00 5.12
N ALA A 216 -8.27 -6.38 5.93
CA ALA A 216 -7.79 -7.76 6.02
C ALA A 216 -8.67 -8.70 6.88
N GLU A 217 -9.76 -8.23 7.48
CA GLU A 217 -10.70 -9.01 8.31
C GLU A 217 -11.71 -9.86 7.50
#